data_e9f38b58994e9c48c4323d157f08bc37
#
_entry.id   e9f38b58994e9c48c4323d157f08bc37
#
_cell.length_a   1.000
_cell.length_b   1.000
_cell.length_c   1.000
_cell.angle_alpha   90.00
_cell.angle_beta   90.00
_cell.angle_gamma   90.00
#
_symmetry.space_group_name_H-M   'P 1'
#
loop_
_entity.id
_entity.type
_entity.pdbx_description
1 polymer ?
#
loop_
_entity_poly.entity_id
_entity_poly.type
_entity_poly.pdbx_seq_one_letter_code
_entity_poly.pdbx_strand_id
1 'polypeptide(L)'
;MTRTFIAIAAMLALALPVHAQDDDDNDGFGMAGILSASNKEDLPPITLSAGMPLADAPWTLDSGTYYEFEIEADGSQELALVGPEFFRAIWIDEIVIEGLEIRPLGLDSVEFDEAGTMEIGFLAIKPGSYYMMIPGSTGETQRLEITIE
;
A
#
# COMPACT_ATOMS: atom_id res chain seq x y z
N MET A 1 2.94 -5.49 -80.03
CA MET A 1 2.93 -4.40 -79.09
C MET A 1 2.02 -4.77 -77.89
N THR A 2 2.60 -5.37 -76.83
CA THR A 2 1.87 -5.91 -75.70
C THR A 2 2.07 -4.97 -74.52
N ARG A 3 1.00 -4.31 -74.06
CA ARG A 3 1.05 -3.39 -72.91
C ARG A 3 0.73 -4.16 -71.66
N THR A 4 1.73 -4.32 -70.77
CA THR A 4 1.58 -4.90 -69.45
C THR A 4 1.09 -3.82 -68.46
N PHE A 5 -0.07 -4.01 -67.87
CA PHE A 5 -0.57 -3.16 -66.77
C PHE A 5 -0.10 -3.76 -65.44
N ILE A 6 0.72 -3.00 -64.72
CA ILE A 6 1.11 -3.32 -63.36
C ILE A 6 0.06 -2.69 -62.44
N ALA A 7 -0.70 -3.54 -61.75
CA ALA A 7 -1.62 -3.11 -60.70
C ALA A 7 -0.86 -3.01 -59.35
N ILE A 8 -0.73 -1.81 -58.82
CA ILE A 8 -0.18 -1.55 -57.51
C ILE A 8 -1.36 -1.68 -56.49
N ALA A 9 -1.37 -2.75 -55.71
CA ALA A 9 -2.28 -2.89 -54.58
C ALA A 9 -1.72 -2.10 -53.38
N ALA A 10 -2.37 -1.01 -53.04
CA ALA A 10 -2.09 -0.26 -51.82
C ALA A 10 -2.71 -1.00 -50.62
N MET A 11 -1.87 -1.59 -49.75
CA MET A 11 -2.32 -2.10 -48.46
C MET A 11 -2.53 -0.92 -47.51
N LEU A 12 -3.79 -0.63 -47.21
CA LEU A 12 -4.19 0.31 -46.16
C LEU A 12 -4.10 -0.41 -44.82
N ALA A 13 -3.05 -0.15 -44.05
CA ALA A 13 -2.92 -0.63 -42.67
C ALA A 13 -3.90 0.15 -41.79
N LEU A 14 -5.01 -0.48 -41.40
CA LEU A 14 -5.92 0.03 -40.38
C LEU A 14 -5.23 -0.09 -39.01
N ALA A 15 -4.69 1.01 -38.53
CA ALA A 15 -4.29 1.12 -37.13
C ALA A 15 -5.58 1.19 -36.29
N LEU A 16 -5.91 0.10 -35.61
CA LEU A 16 -6.96 0.10 -34.59
C LEU A 16 -6.43 0.85 -33.38
N PRO A 17 -7.18 1.79 -32.80
CA PRO A 17 -6.81 2.38 -31.56
C PRO A 17 -6.83 1.30 -30.46
N VAL A 18 -5.68 1.10 -29.80
CA VAL A 18 -5.62 0.34 -28.55
C VAL A 18 -6.31 1.21 -27.50
N HIS A 19 -7.53 0.85 -27.14
CA HIS A 19 -8.17 1.41 -25.96
C HIS A 19 -7.54 0.69 -24.77
N ALA A 20 -6.88 1.42 -23.90
CA ALA A 20 -6.66 0.97 -22.53
C ALA A 20 -8.06 0.87 -21.91
N GLN A 21 -8.50 -0.32 -21.63
CA GLN A 21 -9.68 -0.52 -20.79
C GLN A 21 -9.22 -0.27 -19.37
N ASP A 22 -9.81 0.75 -18.73
CA ASP A 22 -9.85 0.85 -17.30
C ASP A 22 -10.88 -0.21 -16.83
N ASP A 23 -10.42 -1.44 -16.64
CA ASP A 23 -11.24 -2.49 -16.06
C ASP A 23 -11.15 -2.34 -14.53
N ASP A 24 -12.12 -1.62 -13.97
CA ASP A 24 -12.39 -1.56 -12.51
C ASP A 24 -12.96 -2.90 -11.98
N ASP A 25 -12.86 -3.98 -12.74
CA ASP A 25 -13.32 -5.29 -12.32
C ASP A 25 -12.13 -6.10 -11.75
N ASN A 26 -12.18 -6.29 -10.46
CA ASN A 26 -11.37 -7.05 -9.52
C ASN A 26 -11.10 -8.52 -9.93
N ASP A 27 -10.35 -8.73 -11.02
CA ASP A 27 -9.97 -10.06 -11.50
C ASP A 27 -8.47 -10.35 -11.29
N GLY A 28 -8.02 -10.34 -10.04
CA GLY A 28 -6.66 -10.70 -9.67
C GLY A 28 -5.59 -9.67 -10.08
N PHE A 29 -4.32 -10.07 -10.12
CA PHE A 29 -3.19 -9.17 -10.35
C PHE A 29 -3.16 -8.49 -11.72
N GLY A 30 -4.00 -8.87 -12.68
CA GLY A 30 -4.04 -8.29 -14.01
C GLY A 30 -2.66 -8.19 -14.69
N MET A 31 -2.57 -7.35 -15.73
CA MET A 31 -1.30 -7.13 -16.44
C MET A 31 -0.29 -6.27 -15.66
N ALA A 32 -0.75 -5.49 -14.68
CA ALA A 32 0.09 -4.64 -13.83
C ALA A 32 0.75 -5.40 -12.66
N GLY A 33 0.34 -6.66 -12.44
CA GLY A 33 0.89 -7.51 -11.39
C GLY A 33 0.52 -7.04 -9.98
N ILE A 34 1.41 -7.26 -9.02
CA ILE A 34 1.18 -7.01 -7.59
C ILE A 34 0.90 -5.54 -7.21
N LEU A 35 1.25 -4.59 -8.07
CA LEU A 35 0.96 -3.17 -7.86
C LEU A 35 -0.27 -2.69 -8.65
N SER A 36 -1.11 -3.60 -9.17
CA SER A 36 -2.34 -3.21 -9.84
C SER A 36 -3.37 -2.69 -8.82
N ALA A 37 -4.23 -1.75 -9.26
CA ALA A 37 -5.30 -1.21 -8.42
C ALA A 37 -6.26 -2.30 -7.90
N SER A 38 -6.43 -3.39 -8.67
CA SER A 38 -7.26 -4.54 -8.25
C SER A 38 -6.65 -5.39 -7.14
N ASN A 39 -5.37 -5.15 -6.78
CA ASN A 39 -4.66 -5.85 -5.70
C ASN A 39 -4.47 -4.94 -4.47
N LYS A 40 -5.18 -3.82 -4.39
CA LYS A 40 -5.06 -2.84 -3.31
C LYS A 40 -6.23 -2.94 -2.34
N GLU A 41 -5.93 -2.94 -1.04
CA GLU A 41 -6.89 -2.93 0.05
C GLU A 41 -6.55 -1.87 1.08
N ASP A 42 -7.56 -1.18 1.60
CA ASP A 42 -7.42 -0.21 2.67
C ASP A 42 -7.62 -0.87 4.03
N LEU A 43 -6.70 -0.62 4.96
CA LEU A 43 -6.80 -1.09 6.34
C LEU A 43 -7.43 0.00 7.22
N PRO A 44 -8.06 -0.41 8.35
CA PRO A 44 -8.50 0.57 9.35
C PRO A 44 -7.34 1.42 9.85
N PRO A 45 -7.56 2.71 10.18
CA PRO A 45 -6.51 3.58 10.65
C PRO A 45 -5.95 3.16 12.01
N ILE A 46 -4.71 3.54 12.26
CA ILE A 46 -4.05 3.45 13.57
C ILE A 46 -4.21 4.79 14.28
N THR A 47 -4.68 4.76 15.53
CA THR A 47 -4.84 5.95 16.35
C THR A 47 -3.69 6.08 17.35
N LEU A 48 -2.93 7.18 17.27
CA LEU A 48 -1.94 7.57 18.27
C LEU A 48 -2.55 8.64 19.21
N SER A 49 -3.08 8.16 20.33
CA SER A 49 -3.72 9.00 21.35
C SER A 49 -3.44 8.45 22.74
N ALA A 50 -3.16 9.33 23.70
CA ALA A 50 -2.80 8.94 25.06
C ALA A 50 -3.90 8.10 25.73
N GLY A 51 -3.59 6.85 26.04
CA GLY A 51 -4.50 5.93 26.72
C GLY A 51 -5.61 5.33 25.85
N MET A 52 -5.63 5.59 24.56
CA MET A 52 -6.56 4.98 23.62
C MET A 52 -5.99 3.72 22.97
N PRO A 53 -6.83 2.77 22.51
CA PRO A 53 -6.36 1.66 21.69
C PRO A 53 -5.72 2.14 20.40
N LEU A 54 -4.69 1.42 19.91
CA LEU A 54 -4.06 1.67 18.61
C LEU A 54 -4.99 1.37 17.43
N ALA A 55 -5.78 0.31 17.56
CA ALA A 55 -6.74 -0.14 16.55
C ALA A 55 -7.88 -0.91 17.22
N ASP A 56 -8.99 -1.06 16.51
CA ASP A 56 -10.18 -1.76 17.02
C ASP A 56 -10.03 -3.28 17.02
N ALA A 57 -9.18 -3.84 16.13
CA ALA A 57 -8.97 -5.27 15.96
C ALA A 57 -7.58 -5.58 15.41
N PRO A 58 -7.05 -6.80 15.62
CA PRO A 58 -5.86 -7.30 14.95
C PRO A 58 -6.02 -7.30 13.42
N TRP A 59 -4.90 -7.18 12.70
CA TRP A 59 -4.89 -7.30 11.25
C TRP A 59 -4.52 -8.71 10.80
N THR A 60 -5.23 -9.21 9.78
CA THR A 60 -4.86 -10.40 9.01
C THR A 60 -4.67 -9.99 7.57
N LEU A 61 -3.48 -10.21 7.04
CA LEU A 61 -3.03 -9.74 5.74
C LEU A 61 -2.63 -10.91 4.85
N ASP A 62 -2.96 -10.86 3.58
CA ASP A 62 -2.55 -11.83 2.58
C ASP A 62 -1.19 -11.45 1.98
N SER A 63 -0.24 -12.39 1.99
CA SER A 63 1.06 -12.19 1.35
C SER A 63 0.89 -11.99 -0.17
N GLY A 64 1.48 -10.92 -0.70
CA GLY A 64 1.35 -10.53 -2.10
C GLY A 64 0.26 -9.49 -2.35
N THR A 65 -0.51 -9.10 -1.34
CA THR A 65 -1.52 -8.04 -1.44
C THR A 65 -0.91 -6.69 -1.04
N TYR A 66 -1.30 -5.64 -1.77
CA TYR A 66 -0.93 -4.26 -1.47
C TYR A 66 -1.95 -3.66 -0.52
N TYR A 67 -1.47 -3.07 0.57
CA TYR A 67 -2.29 -2.43 1.59
C TYR A 67 -1.92 -0.97 1.77
N GLU A 68 -2.91 -0.16 2.16
CA GLU A 68 -2.72 1.19 2.67
C GLU A 68 -3.32 1.33 4.06
N PHE A 69 -2.66 2.07 4.93
CA PHE A 69 -3.22 2.47 6.21
C PHE A 69 -2.76 3.86 6.59
N GLU A 70 -3.62 4.55 7.33
CA GLU A 70 -3.36 5.87 7.89
C GLU A 70 -2.97 5.76 9.36
N ILE A 71 -2.04 6.59 9.81
CA ILE A 71 -1.73 6.81 11.22
C ILE A 71 -2.22 8.21 11.57
N GLU A 72 -3.16 8.27 12.52
CA GLU A 72 -3.77 9.50 13.00
C GLU A 72 -3.27 9.81 14.42
N ALA A 73 -2.51 10.87 14.60
CA ALA A 73 -2.07 11.37 15.89
C ALA A 73 -2.93 12.57 16.32
N ASP A 74 -3.49 12.53 17.52
CA ASP A 74 -4.32 13.61 18.07
C ASP A 74 -3.52 14.73 18.78
N GLY A 75 -2.20 14.54 18.92
CA GLY A 75 -1.30 15.48 19.59
C GLY A 75 -1.50 15.56 21.12
N SER A 76 -2.21 14.59 21.72
CA SER A 76 -2.39 14.54 23.19
C SER A 76 -1.08 14.34 23.93
N GLN A 77 -0.12 13.68 23.31
CA GLN A 77 1.27 13.49 23.74
C GLN A 77 2.16 13.26 22.51
N GLU A 78 3.47 13.47 22.66
CA GLU A 78 4.47 12.96 21.74
C GLU A 78 4.45 11.43 21.82
N LEU A 79 4.07 10.77 20.73
CA LEU A 79 3.88 9.32 20.68
C LEU A 79 4.59 8.72 19.45
N ALA A 80 5.36 7.65 19.72
CA ALA A 80 5.98 6.84 18.68
C ALA A 80 5.16 5.56 18.42
N LEU A 81 5.20 5.09 17.18
CA LEU A 81 4.76 3.76 16.76
C LEU A 81 6.00 2.98 16.33
N VAL A 82 6.28 1.86 16.96
CA VAL A 82 7.41 0.98 16.63
C VAL A 82 6.92 -0.38 16.16
N GLY A 83 7.59 -0.94 15.15
CA GLY A 83 7.23 -2.24 14.58
C GLY A 83 8.33 -2.81 13.70
N PRO A 84 9.62 -2.87 14.17
CA PRO A 84 10.75 -3.16 13.29
C PRO A 84 10.65 -4.52 12.61
N GLU A 85 10.07 -5.53 13.26
CA GLU A 85 9.91 -6.85 12.67
C GLU A 85 8.81 -6.86 11.58
N PHE A 86 7.72 -6.12 11.78
CA PHE A 86 6.68 -5.94 10.77
C PHE A 86 7.22 -5.16 9.57
N PHE A 87 7.88 -4.02 9.79
CA PHE A 87 8.46 -3.22 8.71
C PHE A 87 9.54 -3.95 7.89
N ARG A 88 10.18 -4.98 8.45
CA ARG A 88 11.10 -5.87 7.71
C ARG A 88 10.41 -7.01 6.97
N ALA A 89 9.13 -7.24 7.24
CA ALA A 89 8.33 -8.29 6.61
C ALA A 89 7.53 -7.80 5.39
N ILE A 90 7.55 -6.50 5.12
CA ILE A 90 6.83 -5.82 4.07
C ILE A 90 7.79 -5.05 3.16
N TRP A 91 7.31 -4.68 1.98
CA TRP A 91 7.98 -3.68 1.15
C TRP A 91 7.14 -2.40 1.16
N ILE A 92 7.68 -1.33 1.72
CA ILE A 92 7.02 -0.03 1.76
C ILE A 92 7.21 0.62 0.40
N ASP A 93 6.12 0.88 -0.31
CA ASP A 93 6.12 1.59 -1.58
C ASP A 93 6.23 3.10 -1.33
N GLU A 94 5.37 3.61 -0.48
CA GLU A 94 5.36 5.05 -0.18
C GLU A 94 4.89 5.36 1.24
N ILE A 95 5.28 6.54 1.68
CA ILE A 95 4.77 7.22 2.86
C ILE A 95 4.29 8.60 2.41
N VAL A 96 3.05 8.96 2.72
CA VAL A 96 2.47 10.25 2.35
C VAL A 96 2.20 11.08 3.59
N ILE A 97 2.72 12.30 3.62
CA ILE A 97 2.50 13.29 4.68
C ILE A 97 2.13 14.62 4.03
N GLU A 98 0.91 15.11 4.24
CA GLU A 98 0.42 16.39 3.69
C GLU A 98 0.68 16.53 2.16
N GLY A 99 0.55 15.43 1.41
CA GLY A 99 0.80 15.40 -0.03
C GLY A 99 2.28 15.31 -0.44
N LEU A 100 3.19 15.16 0.52
CA LEU A 100 4.58 14.80 0.27
C LEU A 100 4.71 13.27 0.24
N GLU A 101 5.08 12.71 -0.90
CA GLU A 101 5.39 11.29 -1.06
C GLU A 101 6.87 11.02 -0.76
N ILE A 102 7.13 10.07 0.12
CA ILE A 102 8.48 9.58 0.47
C ILE A 102 8.57 8.13 0.00
N ARG A 103 9.63 7.78 -0.72
CA ARG A 103 9.95 6.41 -1.16
C ARG A 103 11.09 5.84 -0.29
N PRO A 104 10.79 5.22 0.86
CA PRO A 104 11.80 4.80 1.80
C PRO A 104 12.42 3.45 1.39
N LEU A 105 13.67 3.21 1.80
CA LEU A 105 14.30 1.89 1.69
C LEU A 105 13.94 0.97 2.86
N GLY A 106 13.31 1.49 3.89
CA GLY A 106 12.85 0.77 5.08
C GLY A 106 12.43 1.74 6.17
N LEU A 107 11.75 1.21 7.17
CA LEU A 107 11.24 1.92 8.33
C LEU A 107 11.49 1.07 9.58
N ASP A 108 11.67 1.71 10.72
CA ASP A 108 11.77 1.06 12.03
C ASP A 108 10.68 1.56 12.98
N SER A 109 10.47 2.88 12.96
CA SER A 109 9.49 3.58 13.77
C SER A 109 9.10 4.91 13.14
N VAL A 110 8.00 5.45 13.61
CA VAL A 110 7.58 6.85 13.36
C VAL A 110 7.24 7.50 14.68
N GLU A 111 7.38 8.81 14.77
CA GLU A 111 7.07 9.60 15.96
C GLU A 111 6.34 10.86 15.55
N PHE A 112 5.28 11.18 16.27
CA PHE A 112 4.50 12.39 16.09
C PHE A 112 4.71 13.29 17.31
N ASP A 113 5.30 14.46 17.08
CA ASP A 113 5.47 15.51 18.10
C ASP A 113 4.19 16.30 18.30
N GLU A 114 3.35 16.38 17.27
CA GLU A 114 2.10 17.14 17.22
C GLU A 114 0.98 16.33 16.57
N ALA A 115 -0.23 16.84 16.55
CA ALA A 115 -1.34 16.25 15.80
C ALA A 115 -1.03 16.24 14.31
N GLY A 116 -1.37 15.12 13.65
CA GLY A 116 -1.13 14.97 12.22
C GLY A 116 -1.54 13.60 11.71
N THR A 117 -1.43 13.44 10.40
CA THR A 117 -1.71 12.18 9.71
C THR A 117 -0.56 11.78 8.80
N MET A 118 -0.37 10.48 8.66
CA MET A 118 0.59 9.88 7.75
C MET A 118 -0.01 8.60 7.17
N GLU A 119 0.07 8.44 5.87
CA GLU A 119 -0.35 7.22 5.17
C GLU A 119 0.87 6.38 4.80
N ILE A 120 0.76 5.06 4.89
CA ILE A 120 1.78 4.10 4.46
C ILE A 120 1.16 3.12 3.48
N GLY A 121 1.66 3.13 2.24
CA GLY A 121 1.38 2.13 1.21
C GLY A 121 2.46 1.05 1.19
N PHE A 122 2.06 -0.22 1.25
CA PHE A 122 3.01 -1.32 1.33
C PHE A 122 2.49 -2.61 0.71
N LEU A 123 3.42 -3.47 0.26
CA LEU A 123 3.16 -4.84 -0.14
C LEU A 123 3.49 -5.77 1.03
N ALA A 124 2.54 -6.62 1.46
CA ALA A 124 2.80 -7.68 2.43
C ALA A 124 3.62 -8.80 1.77
N ILE A 125 4.77 -9.20 2.38
CA ILE A 125 5.69 -10.14 1.73
C ILE A 125 5.89 -11.41 2.53
N LYS A 126 6.29 -11.29 3.80
CA LYS A 126 6.77 -12.44 4.58
C LYS A 126 5.70 -12.93 5.54
N PRO A 127 5.13 -14.14 5.34
CA PRO A 127 4.20 -14.75 6.28
C PRO A 127 4.78 -14.86 7.69
N GLY A 128 3.92 -14.62 8.71
CA GLY A 128 4.32 -14.67 10.10
C GLY A 128 3.41 -13.84 11.00
N SER A 129 3.74 -13.83 12.30
CA SER A 129 3.05 -13.00 13.30
C SER A 129 3.95 -11.86 13.74
N TYR A 130 3.42 -10.66 13.71
CA TYR A 130 4.11 -9.41 13.94
C TYR A 130 3.29 -8.50 14.86
N TYR A 131 3.83 -7.37 15.21
CA TYR A 131 3.09 -6.34 15.93
C TYR A 131 3.67 -4.94 15.68
N MET A 132 2.84 -3.94 15.92
CA MET A 132 3.24 -2.56 16.15
C MET A 132 2.78 -2.12 17.53
N MET A 133 3.50 -1.23 18.19
CA MET A 133 3.15 -0.79 19.54
C MET A 133 3.69 0.61 19.86
N ILE A 134 3.07 1.25 20.87
CA ILE A 134 3.63 2.44 21.50
C ILE A 134 4.75 1.99 22.47
N PRO A 135 6.01 2.42 22.29
CA PRO A 135 7.11 1.98 23.13
C PRO A 135 6.90 2.39 24.59
N GLY A 136 7.30 1.50 25.51
CA GLY A 136 7.15 1.74 26.94
C GLY A 136 5.74 1.59 27.49
N SER A 137 4.73 1.37 26.65
CA SER A 137 3.39 1.04 27.10
C SER A 137 3.31 -0.40 27.62
N THR A 138 2.42 -0.62 28.60
CA THR A 138 2.15 -1.95 29.18
C THR A 138 0.71 -2.42 28.90
N GLY A 139 -0.08 -1.59 28.21
CA GLY A 139 -1.47 -1.89 27.86
C GLY A 139 -1.54 -2.77 26.61
N GLU A 140 -2.35 -3.85 26.67
CA GLU A 140 -2.60 -4.71 25.51
C GLU A 140 -3.24 -3.92 24.34
N THR A 141 -4.03 -2.90 24.63
CA THR A 141 -4.68 -2.05 23.62
C THR A 141 -3.73 -1.10 22.90
N GLN A 142 -2.51 -0.88 23.42
CA GLN A 142 -1.48 -0.07 22.79
C GLN A 142 -0.49 -0.91 21.97
N ARG A 143 -0.94 -2.08 21.58
CA ARG A 143 -0.27 -3.01 20.70
C ARG A 143 -1.26 -3.54 19.67
N LEU A 144 -0.90 -3.45 18.41
CA LEU A 144 -1.64 -4.03 17.29
C LEU A 144 -0.95 -5.32 16.87
N GLU A 145 -1.65 -6.43 16.99
CA GLU A 145 -1.20 -7.73 16.48
C GLU A 145 -1.47 -7.82 14.98
N ILE A 146 -0.53 -8.39 14.22
CA ILE A 146 -0.58 -8.49 12.75
C ILE A 146 -0.17 -9.90 12.35
N THR A 147 -0.99 -10.55 11.54
CA THR A 147 -0.65 -11.82 10.91
C THR A 147 -0.58 -11.63 9.40
N ILE A 148 0.51 -12.06 8.76
CA ILE A 148 0.63 -12.18 7.30
C ILE A 148 0.56 -13.67 6.98
N GLU A 149 -0.36 -14.10 6.10
CA GLU A 149 -0.59 -15.49 5.68
C GLU A 149 -0.52 -15.72 4.18
#